data_5040e71ff97e918f3e96ece0d029d7d4
#
_entry.id   5040e71ff97e918f3e96ece0d029d7d4
#
_cell.length_a   1.000
_cell.length_b   1.000
_cell.length_c   1.000
_cell.angle_alpha   90.00
_cell.angle_beta   90.00
_cell.angle_gamma   90.00
#
_symmetry.space_group_name_H-M   'P 1'
#
loop_
_entity.id
_entity.type
_entity.pdbx_description
1 polymer ?
#
loop_
_entity_poly.entity_id
_entity_poly.type
_entity_poly.pdbx_seq_one_letter_code
_entity_poly.pdbx_strand_id
1 'polypeptide(L)'
;KAGKIGVEPLNFTTFPVRNFVTTYSAYNSVTCSAAAGTALATGEKTKNGTIAMDKEHKVPVYSIATKAKELGMKVGIATNNSIDHATPACFYAHQPDRNMTYEIATDLPKAGFDFYAGAGFVKPEKKDSVNIYTLFDRAGYTIARGNDDFRKKAAKADKIIFMQEQGCDMGSLPYAIDRKPGDLSLEEITQGAIDFLSKDKKNGFFVMIECGLIDWACHSNDAAAMFNEVIDFQKSIQKAIDFYKQHPDETLIVVTADHETGS
;
A
#
# COMPACT_ATOMS: atom_id res chain seq x y z
N LYS A 1 -6.52 24.40 -37.55
CA LYS A 1 -7.53 23.62 -36.84
C LYS A 1 -7.14 23.70 -35.34
N ALA A 2 -7.84 24.49 -34.54
CA ALA A 2 -7.68 24.47 -33.10
C ALA A 2 -8.17 23.10 -32.61
N GLY A 3 -7.26 22.25 -32.17
CA GLY A 3 -7.61 20.98 -31.54
C GLY A 3 -8.44 21.28 -30.29
N LYS A 4 -9.58 20.66 -30.15
CA LYS A 4 -10.32 20.66 -28.89
C LYS A 4 -9.40 20.00 -27.86
N ILE A 5 -9.02 20.72 -26.81
CA ILE A 5 -8.41 20.11 -25.64
C ILE A 5 -9.55 19.32 -24.97
N GLY A 6 -9.55 18.01 -25.20
CA GLY A 6 -10.45 17.11 -24.49
C GLY A 6 -9.93 16.93 -23.07
N VAL A 7 -10.70 17.35 -22.07
CA VAL A 7 -10.43 17.01 -20.67
C VAL A 7 -11.24 15.76 -20.38
N GLU A 8 -10.54 14.62 -20.24
CA GLU A 8 -11.17 13.39 -19.76
C GLU A 8 -11.09 13.37 -18.22
N PRO A 9 -12.22 13.13 -17.53
CA PRO A 9 -12.20 13.00 -16.09
C PRO A 9 -11.43 11.74 -15.67
N LEU A 10 -10.70 11.80 -14.57
CA LEU A 10 -10.12 10.61 -13.94
C LEU A 10 -11.25 9.67 -13.50
N ASN A 11 -11.07 8.36 -13.67
CA ASN A 11 -12.12 7.36 -13.43
C ASN A 11 -12.68 7.40 -12.01
N PHE A 12 -11.87 7.68 -11.00
CA PHE A 12 -12.31 7.77 -9.60
C PHE A 12 -13.07 9.07 -9.29
N THR A 13 -12.93 10.13 -10.10
CA THR A 13 -13.70 11.37 -9.90
C THR A 13 -15.17 11.22 -10.31
N THR A 14 -15.53 10.11 -10.93
CA THR A 14 -16.91 9.81 -11.34
C THR A 14 -17.67 8.93 -10.33
N PHE A 15 -17.03 8.56 -9.20
CA PHE A 15 -17.67 7.75 -8.17
C PHE A 15 -18.89 8.46 -7.59
N PRO A 16 -19.98 7.72 -7.28
CA PRO A 16 -21.27 8.32 -6.90
C PRO A 16 -21.26 8.99 -5.53
N VAL A 17 -20.40 8.55 -4.63
CA VAL A 17 -20.27 9.10 -3.28
C VAL A 17 -18.98 9.88 -3.16
N ARG A 18 -19.06 11.10 -2.65
CA ARG A 18 -17.91 11.99 -2.41
C ARG A 18 -18.06 12.64 -1.04
N ASN A 19 -16.94 12.79 -0.34
CA ASN A 19 -16.91 13.45 0.96
C ASN A 19 -15.59 14.18 1.17
N PHE A 20 -15.51 14.93 2.28
CA PHE A 20 -14.31 15.62 2.73
C PHE A 20 -13.81 14.97 4.01
N VAL A 21 -12.49 14.92 4.17
CA VAL A 21 -11.83 14.45 5.39
C VAL A 21 -10.93 15.54 5.95
N THR A 22 -10.74 15.53 7.26
CA THR A 22 -9.76 16.37 7.94
C THR A 22 -8.53 15.57 8.27
N THR A 23 -7.34 16.12 8.06
CA THR A 23 -6.09 15.40 8.05
C THR A 23 -5.17 15.69 9.22
N TYR A 24 -5.56 16.53 10.20
CA TYR A 24 -4.75 16.83 11.39
C TYR A 24 -4.46 15.58 12.25
N SER A 25 -3.29 15.51 12.86
CA SER A 25 -2.91 14.44 13.80
C SER A 25 -3.38 14.74 15.22
N ALA A 26 -3.08 13.86 16.20
CA ALA A 26 -3.54 14.05 17.58
C ALA A 26 -3.02 15.35 18.24
N TYR A 27 -1.85 15.84 17.83
CA TYR A 27 -1.21 17.00 18.46
C TYR A 27 -0.78 18.11 17.49
N ASN A 28 -0.90 17.89 16.17
CA ASN A 28 -0.43 18.83 15.16
C ASN A 28 -1.51 19.10 14.12
N SER A 29 -1.63 20.36 13.71
CA SER A 29 -2.49 20.77 12.58
C SER A 29 -2.04 20.15 11.25
N VAL A 30 -0.74 19.99 11.07
CA VAL A 30 -0.14 19.27 9.94
C VAL A 30 0.22 17.87 10.38
N THR A 31 -0.35 16.87 9.71
CA THR A 31 -0.09 15.45 9.96
C THR A 31 1.14 14.95 9.19
N CYS A 32 1.48 13.68 9.36
CA CYS A 32 2.40 12.94 8.51
C CYS A 32 1.78 11.59 8.14
N SER A 33 2.33 10.91 7.14
CA SER A 33 1.79 9.63 6.65
C SER A 33 1.64 8.56 7.73
N ALA A 34 2.51 8.53 8.74
CA ALA A 34 2.37 7.59 9.85
C ALA A 34 1.11 7.86 10.69
N ALA A 35 0.87 9.11 11.08
CA ALA A 35 -0.32 9.47 11.86
C ALA A 35 -1.60 9.43 11.03
N ALA A 36 -1.54 9.88 9.76
CA ALA A 36 -2.67 9.84 8.84
C ALA A 36 -3.03 8.40 8.45
N GLY A 37 -2.04 7.58 8.11
CA GLY A 37 -2.22 6.16 7.83
C GLY A 37 -2.76 5.39 9.04
N THR A 38 -2.31 5.72 10.26
CA THR A 38 -2.90 5.16 11.49
C THR A 38 -4.38 5.53 11.59
N ALA A 39 -4.74 6.80 11.36
CA ALA A 39 -6.14 7.23 11.41
C ALA A 39 -7.00 6.53 10.34
N LEU A 40 -6.49 6.38 9.11
CA LEU A 40 -7.17 5.63 8.05
C LEU A 40 -7.34 4.15 8.39
N ALA A 41 -6.30 3.52 8.92
CA ALA A 41 -6.29 2.10 9.20
C ALA A 41 -7.15 1.72 10.41
N THR A 42 -7.20 2.57 11.45
CA THR A 42 -7.73 2.23 12.78
C THR A 42 -8.92 3.08 13.23
N GLY A 43 -9.13 4.24 12.61
CA GLY A 43 -10.09 5.24 13.08
C GLY A 43 -9.59 6.11 14.25
N GLU A 44 -8.35 5.88 14.73
CA GLU A 44 -7.77 6.61 15.87
C GLU A 44 -6.65 7.55 15.44
N LYS A 45 -6.67 8.78 15.96
CA LYS A 45 -5.60 9.75 15.73
C LYS A 45 -4.45 9.53 16.70
N THR A 46 -3.24 9.54 16.15
CA THR A 46 -2.01 9.42 16.93
C THR A 46 -1.05 10.58 16.71
N LYS A 47 0.10 10.54 17.33
CA LYS A 47 1.19 11.51 17.19
C LYS A 47 1.93 11.29 15.85
N ASN A 48 2.41 12.37 15.25
CA ASN A 48 3.26 12.29 14.05
C ASN A 48 4.44 11.33 14.26
N GLY A 49 4.73 10.52 13.26
CA GLY A 49 5.79 9.51 13.28
C GLY A 49 5.37 8.14 13.83
N THR A 50 4.21 8.02 14.45
CA THR A 50 3.75 6.79 15.13
C THR A 50 2.99 5.87 14.18
N ILE A 51 3.31 4.58 14.20
CA ILE A 51 2.70 3.52 13.40
C ILE A 51 1.74 2.71 14.26
N ALA A 52 0.44 2.86 14.03
CA ALA A 52 -0.66 2.09 14.64
C ALA A 52 -0.48 1.82 16.16
N MET A 53 -0.11 2.86 16.89
CA MET A 53 -0.13 2.90 18.35
C MET A 53 -0.94 4.12 18.82
N ASP A 54 -1.38 4.09 20.06
CA ASP A 54 -2.04 5.22 20.68
C ASP A 54 -1.13 6.47 20.72
N LYS A 55 -1.71 7.61 21.02
CA LYS A 55 -0.96 8.90 21.02
C LYS A 55 0.12 9.00 22.10
N GLU A 56 0.12 8.12 23.09
CA GLU A 56 1.13 7.97 24.15
C GLU A 56 2.20 6.92 23.83
N HIS A 57 2.14 6.26 22.66
CA HIS A 57 3.05 5.17 22.23
C HIS A 57 3.08 3.97 23.19
N LYS A 58 1.97 3.68 23.86
CA LYS A 58 1.89 2.63 24.88
C LYS A 58 1.11 1.41 24.43
N VAL A 59 0.04 1.63 23.67
CA VAL A 59 -0.90 0.58 23.31
C VAL A 59 -1.01 0.49 21.79
N PRO A 60 -0.85 -0.72 21.21
CA PRO A 60 -1.17 -0.96 19.81
C PRO A 60 -2.65 -0.68 19.52
N VAL A 61 -2.94 -0.04 18.37
CA VAL A 61 -4.29 0.13 17.82
C VAL A 61 -4.41 -0.71 16.55
N TYR A 62 -5.47 -1.49 16.45
CA TYR A 62 -5.59 -2.49 15.39
C TYR A 62 -6.38 -1.98 14.20
N SER A 63 -5.90 -2.32 13.03
CA SER A 63 -6.44 -1.85 11.76
C SER A 63 -7.70 -2.60 11.32
N ILE A 64 -8.44 -1.99 10.39
CA ILE A 64 -9.52 -2.67 9.65
C ILE A 64 -9.00 -3.91 8.90
N ALA A 65 -7.74 -3.92 8.47
CA ALA A 65 -7.10 -5.08 7.85
C ALA A 65 -7.00 -6.26 8.84
N THR A 66 -6.59 -5.98 10.09
CA THR A 66 -6.59 -6.98 11.17
C THR A 66 -8.00 -7.50 11.41
N LYS A 67 -9.00 -6.61 11.45
CA LYS A 67 -10.40 -7.01 11.63
C LYS A 67 -10.91 -7.87 10.48
N ALA A 68 -10.58 -7.54 9.25
CA ALA A 68 -10.91 -8.37 8.09
C ALA A 68 -10.29 -9.77 8.20
N LYS A 69 -9.02 -9.85 8.65
CA LYS A 69 -8.35 -11.13 8.87
C LYS A 69 -9.02 -11.98 9.96
N GLU A 70 -9.43 -11.37 11.07
CA GLU A 70 -10.19 -12.04 12.14
C GLU A 70 -11.53 -12.59 11.66
N LEU A 71 -12.17 -11.93 10.72
CA LEU A 71 -13.41 -12.37 10.07
C LEU A 71 -13.20 -13.47 9.01
N GLY A 72 -11.95 -13.92 8.83
CA GLY A 72 -11.57 -14.97 7.89
C GLY A 72 -11.39 -14.52 6.45
N MET A 73 -11.41 -13.22 6.19
CA MET A 73 -11.11 -12.67 4.86
C MET A 73 -9.63 -12.86 4.50
N LYS A 74 -9.33 -12.93 3.21
CA LYS A 74 -7.98 -12.76 2.73
C LYS A 74 -7.58 -11.28 2.79
N VAL A 75 -6.34 -10.99 3.18
CA VAL A 75 -5.88 -9.61 3.37
C VAL A 75 -4.62 -9.34 2.57
N GLY A 76 -4.61 -8.21 1.88
CA GLY A 76 -3.46 -7.71 1.13
C GLY A 76 -3.12 -6.26 1.46
N ILE A 77 -1.83 -5.95 1.50
CA ILE A 77 -1.29 -4.60 1.65
C ILE A 77 -0.28 -4.37 0.52
N ALA A 78 -0.49 -3.32 -0.25
CA ALA A 78 0.34 -3.02 -1.42
C ALA A 78 0.64 -1.53 -1.54
N THR A 79 1.79 -1.23 -2.14
CA THR A 79 2.26 0.14 -2.35
C THR A 79 3.22 0.19 -3.54
N ASN A 80 3.48 1.36 -4.10
CA ASN A 80 4.64 1.58 -4.97
C ASN A 80 5.88 2.14 -4.24
N ASN A 81 5.78 2.32 -2.91
CA ASN A 81 6.92 2.55 -2.02
C ASN A 81 7.46 1.21 -1.47
N SER A 82 8.40 1.27 -0.52
CA SER A 82 8.81 0.08 0.24
C SER A 82 7.64 -0.43 1.11
N ILE A 83 7.57 -1.74 1.31
CA ILE A 83 6.49 -2.37 2.07
C ILE A 83 6.52 -1.95 3.54
N ASP A 84 7.70 -1.60 4.07
CA ASP A 84 7.94 -1.05 5.41
C ASP A 84 7.83 0.48 5.49
N HIS A 85 7.33 1.15 4.43
CA HIS A 85 7.00 2.58 4.48
C HIS A 85 5.82 2.84 5.43
N ALA A 86 5.71 4.07 5.90
CA ALA A 86 4.79 4.45 6.98
C ALA A 86 3.32 4.11 6.70
N THR A 87 2.81 4.44 5.53
CA THR A 87 1.38 4.25 5.20
C THR A 87 0.98 2.78 5.17
N PRO A 88 1.63 1.88 4.40
CA PRO A 88 1.31 0.46 4.42
C PRO A 88 1.55 -0.16 5.81
N ALA A 89 2.61 0.29 6.52
CA ALA A 89 2.94 -0.21 7.86
C ALA A 89 1.81 -0.01 8.88
N CYS A 90 1.05 1.09 8.79
CA CYS A 90 -0.07 1.36 9.69
C CYS A 90 -1.17 0.29 9.66
N PHE A 91 -1.23 -0.52 8.62
CA PHE A 91 -2.22 -1.59 8.51
C PHE A 91 -1.78 -2.90 9.17
N TYR A 92 -0.47 -3.11 9.43
CA TYR A 92 0.05 -4.40 9.91
C TYR A 92 1.08 -4.31 11.05
N ALA A 93 1.71 -3.16 11.28
CA ALA A 93 2.79 -2.98 12.26
C ALA A 93 2.38 -2.05 13.40
N HIS A 94 3.10 -2.14 14.53
CA HIS A 94 2.87 -1.31 15.71
C HIS A 94 4.22 -0.82 16.26
N GLN A 95 4.65 0.37 15.80
CA GLN A 95 5.95 0.93 16.18
C GLN A 95 5.84 2.40 16.59
N PRO A 96 6.58 2.84 17.62
CA PRO A 96 6.53 4.23 18.10
C PRO A 96 7.15 5.22 17.12
N ASP A 97 7.96 4.76 16.16
CA ASP A 97 8.65 5.61 15.18
C ASP A 97 8.66 4.93 13.80
N ARG A 98 8.18 5.66 12.77
CA ARG A 98 8.18 5.23 11.36
C ARG A 98 9.56 4.93 10.78
N ASN A 99 10.64 5.42 11.42
CA ASN A 99 12.01 5.16 11.00
C ASN A 99 12.55 3.79 11.46
N MET A 100 11.81 3.08 12.28
CA MET A 100 12.12 1.72 12.74
C MET A 100 11.77 0.68 11.66
N THR A 101 12.32 0.86 10.46
CA THR A 101 11.93 0.09 9.27
C THR A 101 12.19 -1.42 9.42
N TYR A 102 13.29 -1.81 10.08
CA TYR A 102 13.55 -3.21 10.38
C TYR A 102 12.47 -3.81 11.31
N GLU A 103 12.13 -3.13 12.40
CA GLU A 103 11.11 -3.55 13.34
C GLU A 103 9.73 -3.61 12.69
N ILE A 104 9.39 -2.62 11.87
CA ILE A 104 8.17 -2.61 11.05
C ILE A 104 8.13 -3.85 10.17
N ALA A 105 9.20 -4.17 9.44
CA ALA A 105 9.27 -5.35 8.61
C ALA A 105 9.13 -6.67 9.42
N THR A 106 9.62 -6.70 10.67
CA THR A 106 9.46 -7.87 11.56
C THR A 106 8.05 -8.05 12.11
N ASP A 107 7.20 -7.03 12.04
CA ASP A 107 5.78 -7.15 12.40
C ASP A 107 4.92 -7.79 11.30
N LEU A 108 5.37 -7.73 10.03
CA LEU A 108 4.65 -8.32 8.90
C LEU A 108 4.28 -9.79 9.09
N PRO A 109 5.20 -10.70 9.45
CA PRO A 109 4.85 -12.10 9.66
C PRO A 109 3.95 -12.32 10.88
N LYS A 110 3.95 -11.42 11.86
CA LYS A 110 3.06 -11.48 13.03
C LYS A 110 1.61 -11.14 12.67
N ALA A 111 1.42 -10.15 11.78
CA ALA A 111 0.09 -9.81 11.24
C ALA A 111 -0.50 -10.95 10.40
N GLY A 112 0.35 -11.74 9.74
CA GLY A 112 -0.04 -12.97 9.06
C GLY A 112 -0.97 -12.77 7.87
N PHE A 113 -0.98 -11.59 7.23
CA PHE A 113 -1.79 -11.32 6.04
C PHE A 113 -1.31 -12.13 4.85
N ASP A 114 -2.13 -12.23 3.82
CA ASP A 114 -1.95 -13.20 2.75
C ASP A 114 -1.11 -12.66 1.58
N PHE A 115 -1.15 -11.35 1.36
CA PHE A 115 -0.48 -10.69 0.24
C PHE A 115 0.19 -9.39 0.68
N TYR A 116 1.46 -9.24 0.34
CA TYR A 116 2.15 -7.96 0.44
C TYR A 116 2.82 -7.65 -0.89
N ALA A 117 2.84 -6.37 -1.29
CA ALA A 117 3.55 -5.97 -2.49
C ALA A 117 4.11 -4.55 -2.40
N GLY A 118 5.22 -4.33 -3.10
CA GLY A 118 5.86 -3.03 -3.17
C GLY A 118 7.25 -3.09 -3.78
N ALA A 119 8.02 -2.03 -3.57
CA ALA A 119 9.40 -1.96 -4.05
C ALA A 119 10.32 -2.99 -3.36
N GLY A 120 10.01 -3.34 -2.13
CA GLY A 120 10.83 -4.21 -1.27
C GLY A 120 10.88 -3.68 0.15
N PHE A 121 12.04 -3.77 0.81
CA PHE A 121 12.26 -3.34 2.19
C PHE A 121 13.53 -2.50 2.30
N VAL A 122 13.47 -1.41 3.07
CA VAL A 122 14.59 -0.45 3.20
C VAL A 122 15.78 -1.06 3.96
N LYS A 123 15.50 -1.79 5.05
CA LYS A 123 16.55 -2.39 5.90
C LYS A 123 16.26 -3.86 6.16
N PRO A 124 16.65 -4.77 5.25
CA PRO A 124 16.43 -6.19 5.45
C PRO A 124 17.30 -6.81 6.54
N GLU A 125 18.35 -6.09 6.96
CA GLU A 125 19.31 -6.56 7.97
C GLU A 125 19.51 -5.50 9.06
N LYS A 126 19.69 -5.97 10.29
CA LYS A 126 20.08 -5.18 11.45
C LYS A 126 21.15 -5.94 12.20
N LYS A 127 22.18 -5.22 12.70
CA LYS A 127 23.27 -5.82 13.47
C LYS A 127 22.72 -6.72 14.60
N ASP A 128 23.27 -7.89 14.72
CA ASP A 128 22.91 -8.89 15.74
C ASP A 128 21.44 -9.36 15.67
N SER A 129 20.81 -9.24 14.51
CA SER A 129 19.42 -9.65 14.26
C SER A 129 19.31 -10.59 13.06
N VAL A 130 18.19 -11.29 12.96
CA VAL A 130 17.91 -12.20 11.85
C VAL A 130 17.51 -11.39 10.62
N ASN A 131 18.01 -11.75 9.44
CA ASN A 131 17.55 -11.16 8.19
C ASN A 131 16.03 -11.35 8.02
N ILE A 132 15.31 -10.30 7.63
CA ILE A 132 13.84 -10.35 7.53
C ILE A 132 13.34 -11.41 6.54
N TYR A 133 14.06 -11.67 5.46
CA TYR A 133 13.66 -12.69 4.49
C TYR A 133 13.67 -14.09 5.11
N THR A 134 14.58 -14.36 6.05
CA THR A 134 14.56 -15.59 6.84
C THR A 134 13.32 -15.67 7.75
N LEU A 135 12.89 -14.54 8.31
CA LEU A 135 11.66 -14.49 9.12
C LEU A 135 10.42 -14.75 8.24
N PHE A 136 10.39 -14.19 7.04
CA PHE A 136 9.29 -14.40 6.09
C PHE A 136 9.19 -15.85 5.63
N ASP A 137 10.32 -16.47 5.29
CA ASP A 137 10.38 -17.89 4.92
C ASP A 137 9.86 -18.79 6.05
N ARG A 138 10.34 -18.58 7.29
CA ARG A 138 9.85 -19.30 8.47
C ARG A 138 8.36 -19.12 8.73
N ALA A 139 7.79 -17.99 8.35
CA ALA A 139 6.36 -17.70 8.46
C ALA A 139 5.53 -18.21 7.26
N GLY A 140 6.17 -18.91 6.32
CA GLY A 140 5.53 -19.53 5.15
C GLY A 140 5.20 -18.56 4.01
N TYR A 141 5.90 -17.44 3.91
CA TYR A 141 5.75 -16.53 2.78
C TYR A 141 6.61 -16.98 1.58
N THR A 142 5.99 -17.08 0.44
CA THR A 142 6.67 -17.17 -0.85
C THR A 142 7.08 -15.78 -1.30
N ILE A 143 8.36 -15.60 -1.64
CA ILE A 143 8.86 -14.33 -2.18
C ILE A 143 8.90 -14.41 -3.70
N ALA A 144 8.21 -13.50 -4.36
CA ALA A 144 8.21 -13.33 -5.81
C ALA A 144 8.87 -12.01 -6.20
N ARG A 145 9.81 -12.04 -7.14
CA ARG A 145 10.56 -10.90 -7.63
C ARG A 145 10.24 -10.67 -9.11
N GLY A 146 9.56 -9.57 -9.40
CA GLY A 146 9.07 -9.25 -10.74
C GLY A 146 7.85 -10.09 -11.15
N ASN A 147 7.22 -9.67 -12.25
CA ASN A 147 5.94 -10.21 -12.72
C ASN A 147 6.02 -11.69 -13.12
N ASP A 148 7.07 -12.06 -13.82
CA ASP A 148 7.21 -13.45 -14.31
C ASP A 148 7.39 -14.44 -13.18
N ASP A 149 8.14 -14.07 -12.15
CA ASP A 149 8.32 -14.89 -10.96
C ASP A 149 7.02 -14.97 -10.13
N PHE A 150 6.31 -13.86 -10.02
CA PHE A 150 4.99 -13.83 -9.37
C PHE A 150 4.01 -14.79 -10.05
N ARG A 151 3.86 -14.74 -11.37
CA ARG A 151 2.95 -15.62 -12.12
C ARG A 151 3.26 -17.10 -11.91
N LYS A 152 4.55 -17.46 -11.83
CA LYS A 152 4.99 -18.84 -11.61
C LYS A 152 4.69 -19.33 -10.18
N LYS A 153 4.83 -18.47 -9.19
CA LYS A 153 4.75 -18.82 -7.77
C LYS A 153 3.36 -18.67 -7.17
N ALA A 154 2.61 -17.64 -7.59
CA ALA A 154 1.33 -17.28 -7.01
C ALA A 154 0.29 -18.41 -7.01
N ALA A 155 0.33 -19.30 -8.02
CA ALA A 155 -0.60 -20.43 -8.12
C ALA A 155 -0.45 -21.45 -6.97
N LYS A 156 0.73 -21.54 -6.37
CA LYS A 156 1.09 -22.55 -5.34
C LYS A 156 1.28 -21.94 -3.96
N ALA A 157 1.34 -20.61 -3.86
CA ALA A 157 1.58 -19.90 -2.61
C ALA A 157 0.30 -19.75 -1.81
N ASP A 158 0.38 -19.98 -0.49
CA ASP A 158 -0.67 -19.65 0.47
C ASP A 158 -0.57 -18.19 0.93
N LYS A 159 0.67 -17.70 1.08
CA LYS A 159 1.01 -16.31 1.38
C LYS A 159 2.16 -15.86 0.49
N ILE A 160 2.11 -14.62 0.01
CA ILE A 160 3.11 -14.14 -0.95
C ILE A 160 3.54 -12.70 -0.67
N ILE A 161 4.83 -12.43 -0.87
CA ILE A 161 5.40 -11.08 -0.92
C ILE A 161 5.87 -10.86 -2.35
N PHE A 162 5.25 -9.90 -3.03
CA PHE A 162 5.50 -9.56 -4.42
C PHE A 162 6.28 -8.25 -4.51
N MET A 163 7.49 -8.29 -5.03
CA MET A 163 8.42 -7.17 -5.04
C MET A 163 9.01 -6.93 -6.42
N GLN A 164 9.63 -5.76 -6.60
CA GLN A 164 10.48 -5.46 -7.75
C GLN A 164 11.59 -6.50 -7.89
N GLU A 165 11.97 -6.83 -9.12
CA GLU A 165 13.00 -7.85 -9.39
C GLU A 165 14.39 -7.39 -8.97
N GLN A 166 14.75 -6.14 -9.22
CA GLN A 166 16.05 -5.56 -8.92
C GLN A 166 15.90 -4.19 -8.27
N GLY A 167 16.82 -3.87 -7.35
CA GLY A 167 17.18 -2.54 -6.94
C GLY A 167 16.05 -1.67 -6.37
N CYS A 168 15.71 -1.89 -5.11
CA CYS A 168 14.88 -0.95 -4.35
C CYS A 168 15.74 -0.11 -3.41
N ASP A 169 16.93 0.26 -3.84
CA ASP A 169 17.90 1.01 -3.03
C ASP A 169 17.36 2.36 -2.54
N MET A 170 16.28 2.84 -3.15
CA MET A 170 15.63 4.11 -2.80
C MET A 170 14.30 3.97 -2.08
N GLY A 171 13.86 2.76 -1.76
CA GLY A 171 12.63 2.52 -1.01
C GLY A 171 11.34 2.73 -1.79
N SER A 172 11.38 2.80 -3.13
CA SER A 172 10.21 2.92 -4.01
C SER A 172 10.43 2.23 -5.36
N LEU A 173 9.34 1.97 -6.08
CA LEU A 173 9.39 1.70 -7.51
C LEU A 173 9.87 2.95 -8.27
N PRO A 174 10.33 2.82 -9.52
CA PRO A 174 10.59 3.99 -10.37
C PRO A 174 9.31 4.80 -10.60
N TYR A 175 9.44 6.12 -10.67
CA TYR A 175 8.35 6.98 -11.11
C TYR A 175 7.80 6.51 -12.47
N ALA A 176 6.50 6.67 -12.68
CA ALA A 176 5.84 6.26 -13.93
C ALA A 176 6.50 6.85 -15.19
N ILE A 177 7.01 8.08 -15.08
CA ILE A 177 7.72 8.77 -16.15
C ILE A 177 9.11 8.17 -16.46
N ASP A 178 9.74 7.52 -15.47
CA ASP A 178 11.10 6.95 -15.56
C ASP A 178 11.10 5.42 -15.71
N ARG A 179 9.93 4.79 -15.68
CA ARG A 179 9.78 3.33 -15.69
C ARG A 179 10.31 2.72 -16.97
N LYS A 180 11.09 1.65 -16.82
CA LYS A 180 11.68 0.88 -17.91
C LYS A 180 10.94 -0.45 -18.11
N PRO A 181 11.08 -1.08 -19.28
CA PRO A 181 10.57 -2.45 -19.47
C PRO A 181 11.14 -3.42 -18.43
N GLY A 182 10.25 -4.13 -17.73
CA GLY A 182 10.58 -5.04 -16.64
C GLY A 182 10.42 -4.45 -15.23
N ASP A 183 10.32 -3.12 -15.11
CA ASP A 183 9.95 -2.51 -13.84
C ASP A 183 8.48 -2.77 -13.52
N LEU A 184 8.19 -3.07 -12.26
CA LEU A 184 6.82 -3.23 -11.79
C LEU A 184 6.06 -1.90 -11.84
N SER A 185 4.79 -2.00 -12.16
CA SER A 185 3.82 -0.92 -12.02
C SER A 185 2.84 -1.21 -10.88
N LEU A 186 2.25 -0.16 -10.32
CA LEU A 186 1.18 -0.32 -9.35
C LEU A 186 -0.07 -0.99 -9.96
N GLU A 187 -0.29 -0.80 -11.27
CA GLU A 187 -1.33 -1.50 -12.03
C GLU A 187 -1.13 -3.03 -11.98
N GLU A 188 0.09 -3.51 -12.22
CA GLU A 188 0.43 -4.94 -12.18
C GLU A 188 0.35 -5.51 -10.76
N ILE A 189 0.79 -4.75 -9.77
CA ILE A 189 0.64 -5.09 -8.35
C ILE A 189 -0.84 -5.22 -7.98
N THR A 190 -1.66 -4.27 -8.40
CA THR A 190 -3.11 -4.27 -8.14
C THR A 190 -3.80 -5.48 -8.78
N GLN A 191 -3.49 -5.76 -10.04
CA GLN A 191 -4.02 -6.96 -10.71
C GLN A 191 -3.58 -8.24 -9.99
N GLY A 192 -2.28 -8.33 -9.64
CA GLY A 192 -1.75 -9.47 -8.89
C GLY A 192 -2.41 -9.68 -7.53
N ALA A 193 -2.69 -8.58 -6.81
CA ALA A 193 -3.41 -8.62 -5.53
C ALA A 193 -4.84 -9.16 -5.70
N ILE A 194 -5.59 -8.62 -6.66
CA ILE A 194 -6.96 -9.07 -6.97
C ILE A 194 -6.96 -10.54 -7.35
N ASP A 195 -6.10 -10.96 -8.29
CA ASP A 195 -6.02 -12.35 -8.76
C ASP A 195 -5.62 -13.32 -7.64
N PHE A 196 -4.75 -12.89 -6.74
CA PHE A 196 -4.30 -13.75 -5.64
C PHE A 196 -5.35 -13.87 -4.53
N LEU A 197 -5.93 -12.76 -4.11
CA LEU A 197 -6.84 -12.70 -2.97
C LEU A 197 -8.25 -13.21 -3.31
N SER A 198 -8.72 -13.02 -4.55
CA SER A 198 -10.05 -13.46 -4.99
C SER A 198 -10.16 -14.97 -5.21
N LYS A 199 -9.08 -15.75 -5.04
CA LYS A 199 -9.13 -17.22 -5.09
C LYS A 199 -10.00 -17.82 -3.99
N ASP A 200 -10.02 -17.18 -2.83
CA ASP A 200 -10.95 -17.57 -1.75
C ASP A 200 -12.32 -16.93 -1.98
N LYS A 201 -13.21 -17.72 -2.54
CA LYS A 201 -14.58 -17.29 -2.85
C LYS A 201 -15.53 -17.35 -1.63
N LYS A 202 -15.07 -17.85 -0.49
CA LYS A 202 -15.96 -18.08 0.66
C LYS A 202 -16.14 -16.84 1.51
N ASN A 203 -15.05 -16.15 1.84
CA ASN A 203 -15.06 -15.06 2.80
C ASN A 203 -14.71 -13.70 2.19
N GLY A 204 -14.35 -13.67 0.89
CA GLY A 204 -13.90 -12.48 0.21
C GLY A 204 -12.51 -12.00 0.67
N PHE A 205 -12.18 -10.76 0.32
CA PHE A 205 -10.88 -10.18 0.69
C PHE A 205 -10.96 -8.68 1.00
N PHE A 206 -9.99 -8.22 1.75
CA PHE A 206 -9.66 -6.80 1.93
C PHE A 206 -8.30 -6.53 1.28
N VAL A 207 -8.17 -5.44 0.55
CA VAL A 207 -6.87 -4.98 0.06
C VAL A 207 -6.74 -3.48 0.21
N MET A 208 -5.60 -3.02 0.75
CA MET A 208 -5.17 -1.63 0.73
C MET A 208 -4.08 -1.47 -0.33
N ILE A 209 -4.20 -0.45 -1.18
CA ILE A 209 -3.25 -0.16 -2.25
C ILE A 209 -2.90 1.32 -2.21
N GLU A 210 -1.62 1.63 -2.03
CA GLU A 210 -1.11 2.99 -1.95
C GLU A 210 -0.35 3.38 -3.22
N CYS A 211 -0.63 4.56 -3.75
CA CYS A 211 0.22 5.25 -4.71
C CYS A 211 1.05 6.33 -3.98
N GLY A 212 2.07 5.89 -3.25
CA GLY A 212 2.88 6.77 -2.39
C GLY A 212 3.81 7.71 -3.16
N LEU A 213 4.10 7.42 -4.43
CA LEU A 213 4.95 8.29 -5.26
C LEU A 213 4.28 9.61 -5.67
N ILE A 214 2.95 9.72 -5.58
CA ILE A 214 2.25 11.01 -5.73
C ILE A 214 2.72 11.97 -4.63
N ASP A 215 2.75 11.51 -3.38
CA ASP A 215 3.21 12.28 -2.22
C ASP A 215 4.67 12.74 -2.39
N TRP A 216 5.56 11.84 -2.78
CA TRP A 216 6.98 12.17 -2.97
C TRP A 216 7.20 13.19 -4.08
N ALA A 217 6.48 13.07 -5.20
CA ALA A 217 6.53 14.04 -6.28
C ALA A 217 6.03 15.42 -5.83
N CYS A 218 4.94 15.45 -5.05
CA CYS A 218 4.40 16.68 -4.48
C CYS A 218 5.39 17.34 -3.50
N HIS A 219 5.99 16.57 -2.59
CA HIS A 219 7.03 17.08 -1.68
C HIS A 219 8.24 17.65 -2.40
N SER A 220 8.57 17.08 -3.56
CA SER A 220 9.67 17.57 -4.42
C SER A 220 9.26 18.73 -5.31
N ASN A 221 8.00 19.17 -5.29
CA ASN A 221 7.40 20.13 -6.22
C ASN A 221 7.60 19.74 -7.69
N ASP A 222 7.65 18.45 -7.99
CA ASP A 222 7.75 17.91 -9.35
C ASP A 222 6.36 17.66 -9.93
N ALA A 223 5.80 18.69 -10.57
CA ALA A 223 4.49 18.60 -11.18
C ALA A 223 4.42 17.55 -12.31
N ALA A 224 5.51 17.36 -13.07
CA ALA A 224 5.54 16.40 -14.16
C ALA A 224 5.45 14.96 -13.63
N ALA A 225 6.26 14.62 -12.64
CA ALA A 225 6.18 13.31 -11.98
C ALA A 225 4.80 13.12 -11.33
N MET A 226 4.31 14.11 -10.57
CA MET A 226 3.02 14.03 -9.87
C MET A 226 1.86 13.75 -10.83
N PHE A 227 1.74 14.47 -11.95
CA PHE A 227 0.68 14.21 -12.93
C PHE A 227 0.79 12.82 -13.55
N ASN A 228 2.00 12.34 -13.83
CA ASN A 228 2.18 10.99 -14.37
C ASN A 228 1.82 9.91 -13.34
N GLU A 229 2.14 10.10 -12.05
CA GLU A 229 1.75 9.19 -10.98
C GLU A 229 0.22 9.13 -10.79
N VAL A 230 -0.48 10.27 -10.84
CA VAL A 230 -1.96 10.29 -10.77
C VAL A 230 -2.59 9.55 -11.95
N ILE A 231 -2.04 9.73 -13.16
CA ILE A 231 -2.51 9.01 -14.36
C ILE A 231 -2.19 7.51 -14.25
N ASP A 232 -1.06 7.15 -13.66
CA ASP A 232 -0.70 5.74 -13.44
C ASP A 232 -1.57 5.11 -12.35
N PHE A 233 -1.87 5.85 -11.28
CA PHE A 233 -2.79 5.40 -10.22
C PHE A 233 -4.20 5.11 -10.77
N GLN A 234 -4.70 5.92 -11.69
CA GLN A 234 -5.96 5.67 -12.38
C GLN A 234 -6.02 4.27 -13.03
N LYS A 235 -4.89 3.75 -13.55
CA LYS A 235 -4.83 2.42 -14.14
C LYS A 235 -5.03 1.32 -13.09
N SER A 236 -4.45 1.51 -11.91
CA SER A 236 -4.66 0.62 -10.77
C SER A 236 -6.12 0.63 -10.31
N ILE A 237 -6.71 1.81 -10.18
CA ILE A 237 -8.14 1.95 -9.85
C ILE A 237 -9.02 1.31 -10.92
N GLN A 238 -8.61 1.35 -12.19
CA GLN A 238 -9.35 0.68 -13.27
C GLN A 238 -9.42 -0.84 -13.06
N LYS A 239 -8.38 -1.48 -12.54
CA LYS A 239 -8.42 -2.92 -12.19
C LYS A 239 -9.47 -3.21 -11.12
N ALA A 240 -9.56 -2.35 -10.12
CA ALA A 240 -10.61 -2.48 -9.09
C ALA A 240 -12.01 -2.24 -9.66
N ILE A 241 -12.19 -1.26 -10.55
CA ILE A 241 -13.45 -1.01 -11.24
C ILE A 241 -13.84 -2.20 -12.13
N ASP A 242 -12.90 -2.82 -12.81
CA ASP A 242 -13.19 -3.98 -13.68
C ASP A 242 -13.58 -5.21 -12.86
N PHE A 243 -13.00 -5.38 -11.67
CA PHE A 243 -13.46 -6.37 -10.71
C PHE A 243 -14.86 -6.05 -10.16
N TYR A 244 -15.12 -4.78 -9.77
CA TYR A 244 -16.43 -4.32 -9.34
C TYR A 244 -17.52 -4.60 -10.38
N LYS A 245 -17.27 -4.37 -11.67
CA LYS A 245 -18.25 -4.65 -12.74
C LYS A 245 -18.66 -6.12 -12.81
N GLN A 246 -17.80 -7.04 -12.37
CA GLN A 246 -18.09 -8.46 -12.31
C GLN A 246 -18.77 -8.87 -11.00
N HIS A 247 -18.61 -8.05 -9.93
CA HIS A 247 -19.11 -8.30 -8.59
C HIS A 247 -19.75 -7.04 -7.97
N PRO A 248 -20.76 -6.41 -8.62
CA PRO A 248 -21.23 -5.07 -8.25
C PRO A 248 -21.90 -5.00 -6.87
N ASP A 249 -22.55 -6.07 -6.45
CA ASP A 249 -23.28 -6.12 -5.17
C ASP A 249 -22.40 -6.55 -3.99
N GLU A 250 -21.15 -6.96 -4.26
CA GLU A 250 -20.23 -7.54 -3.26
C GLU A 250 -18.94 -6.75 -3.11
N THR A 251 -18.75 -5.65 -3.87
CA THR A 251 -17.49 -4.90 -3.91
C THR A 251 -17.69 -3.46 -3.47
N LEU A 252 -16.90 -3.01 -2.52
CA LEU A 252 -16.76 -1.60 -2.14
C LEU A 252 -15.37 -1.11 -2.54
N ILE A 253 -15.31 -0.01 -3.30
CA ILE A 253 -14.09 0.70 -3.64
C ILE A 253 -14.10 2.05 -2.94
N VAL A 254 -13.05 2.34 -2.16
CA VAL A 254 -12.81 3.63 -1.52
C VAL A 254 -11.51 4.21 -2.05
N VAL A 255 -11.55 5.42 -2.58
CA VAL A 255 -10.37 6.18 -3.01
C VAL A 255 -10.27 7.42 -2.14
N THR A 256 -9.12 7.60 -1.50
CA THR A 256 -8.87 8.72 -0.58
C THR A 256 -7.40 9.13 -0.62
N ALA A 257 -7.11 10.34 -0.14
CA ALA A 257 -5.76 10.71 0.28
C ALA A 257 -5.68 10.60 1.81
N ASP A 258 -4.48 10.39 2.32
CA ASP A 258 -4.18 10.39 3.76
C ASP A 258 -3.95 11.80 4.28
N HIS A 259 -3.31 12.67 3.50
CA HIS A 259 -3.12 14.10 3.77
C HIS A 259 -2.82 14.88 2.47
N GLU A 260 -2.83 16.17 2.58
CA GLU A 260 -2.30 17.11 1.60
C GLU A 260 -0.78 17.23 1.72
N THR A 261 -0.13 17.65 0.65
CA THR A 261 1.30 17.98 0.59
C THR A 261 1.52 19.44 0.22
N GLY A 262 0.74 20.32 0.79
CA GLY A 262 0.85 21.74 0.53
C GLY A 262 2.26 22.30 0.84
N SER A 263 2.83 23.11 -0.07
CA SER A 263 4.09 23.86 0.09
C SER A 263 3.88 25.32 -0.30
#